data_c74a63c75e619769937bdb9a016e298e
#
_entry.id   c74a63c75e619769937bdb9a016e298e
#
_cell.length_a   1.000
_cell.length_b   1.000
_cell.length_c   1.000
_cell.angle_alpha   90.00
_cell.angle_beta   90.00
_cell.angle_gamma   90.00
#
_symmetry.space_group_name_H-M   'P 1'
#
loop_
_entity.id
_entity.type
_entity.pdbx_description
1 polymer ?
#
loop_
_entity_poly.entity_id
_entity_poly.type
_entity_poly.pdbx_seq_one_letter_code
_entity_poly.pdbx_strand_id
1 'polypeptide(L)'
;LFGDILTDLGGAVAGGVAYAASANLNPDRTGPSMFEPVHGTAPDIAGTNQANPIAAVISAGLMARFLGDDAVADAIAGATSDPQRYSGSTSDIGDALVAAVSA
;
A
#
# COMPACT_ATOMS: atom_id res chain seq x y z
N LEU A 1 16.43 -6.98 -10.71
CA LEU A 1 16.70 -6.74 -12.03
C LEU A 1 15.68 -7.41 -12.92
N PHE A 2 15.80 -8.69 -13.11
CA PHE A 2 14.79 -9.41 -13.81
C PHE A 2 13.60 -9.56 -12.92
N GLY A 3 12.48 -9.21 -13.37
CA GLY A 3 11.30 -9.20 -12.58
C GLY A 3 11.18 -7.97 -11.69
N ASP A 4 12.10 -7.06 -11.85
CA ASP A 4 12.04 -5.80 -11.12
C ASP A 4 11.12 -4.86 -11.88
N ILE A 5 9.85 -5.02 -11.61
CA ILE A 5 8.85 -4.11 -12.15
C ILE A 5 8.43 -3.21 -11.02
N LEU A 6 8.84 -1.98 -11.10
CA LEU A 6 8.47 -0.99 -10.11
C LEU A 6 7.12 -0.43 -10.48
N THR A 7 6.17 -0.62 -9.60
CA THR A 7 4.82 -0.12 -9.80
C THR A 7 4.55 0.97 -8.77
N ASP A 8 4.31 2.16 -9.25
CA ASP A 8 4.05 3.33 -8.41
C ASP A 8 2.60 3.74 -8.59
N LEU A 9 1.70 3.11 -7.84
CA LEU A 9 0.28 3.27 -8.05
C LEU A 9 -0.33 4.46 -7.35
N GLY A 10 0.14 4.78 -6.17
CA GLY A 10 -0.50 5.82 -5.39
C GLY A 10 0.09 7.20 -5.59
N GLY A 11 1.41 7.27 -5.80
CA GLY A 11 2.12 8.53 -5.75
C GLY A 11 1.71 9.53 -6.80
N ALA A 12 1.57 9.07 -8.05
CA ALA A 12 1.24 9.97 -9.15
C ALA A 12 -0.20 10.49 -9.08
N VAL A 13 -1.11 9.68 -8.56
CA VAL A 13 -2.53 10.03 -8.49
C VAL A 13 -2.86 10.75 -7.20
N ALA A 14 -2.29 10.30 -6.10
CA ALA A 14 -2.64 10.78 -4.77
C ALA A 14 -1.81 11.98 -4.32
N GLY A 15 -0.86 12.43 -5.14
CA GLY A 15 -0.13 13.67 -4.85
C GLY A 15 0.99 13.52 -3.85
N GLY A 16 1.58 12.35 -3.69
CA GLY A 16 2.72 12.27 -2.83
C GLY A 16 3.26 10.88 -2.56
N VAL A 17 4.51 10.87 -2.16
CA VAL A 17 5.24 9.65 -1.81
C VAL A 17 4.57 8.93 -0.63
N ALA A 18 3.87 9.67 0.23
CA ALA A 18 3.20 9.08 1.39
C ALA A 18 2.17 8.02 1.01
N TYR A 19 1.62 8.09 -0.21
CA TYR A 19 0.62 7.14 -0.68
C TYR A 19 1.16 6.16 -1.72
N ALA A 20 2.43 6.27 -2.08
CA ALA A 20 3.00 5.44 -3.12
C ALA A 20 3.39 4.06 -2.61
N ALA A 21 3.13 3.06 -3.42
CA ALA A 21 3.55 1.69 -3.17
C ALA A 21 4.33 1.16 -4.36
N SER A 22 5.18 0.19 -4.13
CA SER A 22 5.97 -0.42 -5.18
C SER A 22 5.96 -1.93 -5.07
N ALA A 23 6.21 -2.56 -6.22
CA ALA A 23 6.32 -4.01 -6.30
C ALA A 23 7.59 -4.36 -7.05
N ASN A 24 8.34 -5.29 -6.51
CA ASN A 24 9.52 -5.84 -7.13
C ASN A 24 9.22 -7.31 -7.40
N LEU A 25 8.82 -7.62 -8.63
CA LEU A 25 8.20 -8.90 -8.95
C LEU A 25 9.21 -9.88 -9.51
N ASN A 26 9.06 -11.13 -9.09
CA ASN A 26 9.62 -12.28 -9.78
C ASN A 26 8.48 -12.97 -10.55
N PRO A 27 8.27 -12.66 -11.83
CA PRO A 27 7.11 -13.16 -12.55
C PRO A 27 7.11 -14.67 -12.75
N ASP A 28 8.29 -15.29 -12.77
CA ASP A 28 8.40 -16.74 -12.89
C ASP A 28 8.10 -17.46 -11.58
N ARG A 29 8.00 -16.73 -10.49
CA ARG A 29 7.72 -17.27 -9.16
C ARG A 29 8.74 -18.30 -8.68
N THR A 30 9.96 -18.19 -9.19
CA THR A 30 11.06 -19.08 -8.80
C THR A 30 11.78 -18.61 -7.54
N GLY A 31 11.49 -17.40 -7.11
CA GLY A 31 12.04 -16.80 -5.91
C GLY A 31 11.07 -15.76 -5.36
N PRO A 32 11.45 -15.05 -4.32
CA PRO A 32 10.56 -14.10 -3.67
C PRO A 32 10.30 -12.87 -4.52
N SER A 33 9.15 -12.27 -4.32
CA SER A 33 8.82 -10.93 -4.75
C SER A 33 8.67 -10.05 -3.51
N MET A 34 8.74 -8.72 -3.69
CA MET A 34 8.65 -7.79 -2.58
C MET A 34 7.65 -6.69 -2.89
N PHE A 35 6.89 -6.32 -1.88
CA PHE A 35 5.88 -5.27 -1.97
C PHE A 35 6.07 -4.35 -0.78
N GLU A 36 6.26 -3.06 -1.05
CA GLU A 36 6.56 -2.12 0.03
C GLU A 36 6.10 -0.71 -0.31
N PRO A 37 5.88 0.13 0.72
CA PRO A 37 5.72 1.55 0.49
C PRO A 37 6.98 2.16 -0.12
N VAL A 38 6.80 3.19 -0.93
CA VAL A 38 7.93 3.93 -1.50
C VAL A 38 8.64 4.75 -0.44
N HIS A 39 7.89 5.28 0.54
CA HIS A 39 8.48 6.09 1.60
C HIS A 39 9.37 5.25 2.53
N GLY A 40 10.33 5.94 3.16
CA GLY A 40 11.22 5.31 4.14
C GLY A 40 10.58 5.12 5.52
N THR A 41 11.40 4.82 6.49
CA THR A 41 10.96 4.43 7.83
C THR A 41 10.52 5.60 8.71
N ALA A 42 10.79 6.84 8.29
CA ALA A 42 10.40 8.05 9.01
C ALA A 42 10.75 7.99 10.52
N PRO A 43 12.02 7.83 10.87
CA PRO A 43 12.41 7.59 12.27
C PRO A 43 12.02 8.74 13.22
N ASP A 44 11.86 9.95 12.69
CA ASP A 44 11.49 11.11 13.51
C ASP A 44 10.11 11.00 14.13
N ILE A 45 9.22 10.23 13.51
CA ILE A 45 7.86 10.05 14.02
C ILE A 45 7.59 8.61 14.48
N ALA A 46 8.63 7.79 14.58
CA ALA A 46 8.48 6.43 15.09
C ALA A 46 7.92 6.46 16.53
N GLY A 47 6.90 5.62 16.76
CA GLY A 47 6.26 5.54 18.07
C GLY A 47 5.27 6.65 18.39
N THR A 48 5.06 7.61 17.49
CA THR A 48 4.17 8.76 17.74
C THR A 48 2.75 8.55 17.19
N ASN A 49 2.49 7.46 16.52
CA ASN A 49 1.18 7.19 15.88
C ASN A 49 0.80 8.24 14.82
N GLN A 50 1.79 8.75 14.10
CA GLN A 50 1.58 9.79 13.08
C GLN A 50 1.78 9.31 11.65
N ALA A 51 2.52 8.22 11.45
CA ALA A 51 2.81 7.71 10.10
C ALA A 51 1.52 7.32 9.39
N ASN A 52 1.45 7.62 8.09
CA ASN A 52 0.28 7.28 7.28
C ASN A 52 0.40 5.83 6.81
N PRO A 53 -0.56 4.94 7.14
CA PRO A 53 -0.46 3.52 6.80
C PRO A 53 -0.97 3.18 5.40
N ILE A 54 -1.48 4.15 4.64
CA ILE A 54 -2.18 3.87 3.37
C ILE A 54 -1.24 3.20 2.37
N ALA A 55 0.00 3.67 2.24
CA ALA A 55 0.94 3.07 1.30
C ALA A 55 1.23 1.60 1.63
N ALA A 56 1.30 1.25 2.92
CA ALA A 56 1.48 -0.14 3.33
C ALA A 56 0.26 -0.99 2.95
N VAL A 57 -0.94 -0.46 3.10
CA VAL A 57 -2.17 -1.15 2.71
C VAL A 57 -2.24 -1.33 1.20
N ILE A 58 -1.88 -0.31 0.42
CA ILE A 58 -1.80 -0.42 -1.03
C ILE A 58 -0.78 -1.50 -1.43
N SER A 59 0.36 -1.56 -0.75
CA SER A 59 1.37 -2.60 -0.99
C SER A 59 0.79 -4.00 -0.77
N ALA A 60 0.00 -4.18 0.28
CA ALA A 60 -0.68 -5.45 0.53
C ALA A 60 -1.67 -5.78 -0.59
N GLY A 61 -2.34 -4.78 -1.13
CA GLY A 61 -3.23 -4.96 -2.27
C GLY A 61 -2.49 -5.44 -3.53
N LEU A 62 -1.32 -4.86 -3.80
CA LEU A 62 -0.48 -5.31 -4.91
C LEU A 62 -0.05 -6.77 -4.72
N MET A 63 0.32 -7.14 -3.50
CA MET A 63 0.68 -8.51 -3.19
C MET A 63 -0.49 -9.48 -3.40
N ALA A 64 -1.67 -9.11 -2.94
CA ALA A 64 -2.87 -9.93 -3.13
C ALA A 64 -3.16 -10.14 -4.61
N ARG A 65 -3.02 -9.11 -5.43
CA ARG A 65 -3.21 -9.22 -6.87
C ARG A 65 -2.21 -10.18 -7.50
N PHE A 66 -0.94 -10.08 -7.10
CA PHE A 66 0.11 -10.94 -7.61
C PHE A 66 -0.13 -12.41 -7.24
N LEU A 67 -0.68 -12.65 -6.05
CA LEU A 67 -0.99 -14.00 -5.57
C LEU A 67 -2.30 -14.55 -6.13
N GLY A 68 -3.03 -13.77 -6.90
CA GLY A 68 -4.28 -14.20 -7.52
C GLY A 68 -5.51 -14.00 -6.66
N ASP A 69 -5.41 -13.32 -5.52
CA ASP A 69 -6.55 -13.00 -4.68
C ASP A 69 -7.16 -11.68 -5.13
N ASP A 70 -7.88 -11.72 -6.24
CA ASP A 70 -8.43 -10.53 -6.86
C ASP A 70 -9.53 -9.89 -6.01
N ALA A 71 -10.28 -10.68 -5.25
CA ALA A 71 -11.33 -10.13 -4.39
C ALA A 71 -10.74 -9.22 -3.32
N VAL A 72 -9.68 -9.65 -2.67
CA VAL A 72 -8.98 -8.83 -1.66
C VAL A 72 -8.32 -7.63 -2.32
N ALA A 73 -7.66 -7.84 -3.45
CA ALA A 73 -7.00 -6.75 -4.18
C ALA A 73 -8.00 -5.68 -4.60
N ASP A 74 -9.17 -6.06 -5.10
CA ASP A 74 -10.21 -5.12 -5.50
C ASP A 74 -10.79 -4.37 -4.31
N ALA A 75 -10.99 -5.05 -3.18
CA ALA A 75 -11.47 -4.41 -1.96
C ALA A 75 -10.50 -3.34 -1.47
N ILE A 76 -9.22 -3.65 -1.48
CA ILE A 76 -8.18 -2.69 -1.08
C ILE A 76 -8.10 -1.54 -2.07
N ALA A 77 -8.13 -1.83 -3.37
CA ALA A 77 -8.09 -0.78 -4.40
C ALA A 77 -9.27 0.18 -4.24
N GLY A 78 -10.45 -0.34 -4.00
CA GLY A 78 -11.64 0.49 -3.77
C GLY A 78 -11.52 1.34 -2.51
N ALA A 79 -11.03 0.76 -1.43
CA ALA A 79 -10.86 1.47 -0.16
C ALA A 79 -9.81 2.57 -0.24
N THR A 80 -8.80 2.40 -1.11
CA THR A 80 -7.68 3.33 -1.23
C THR A 80 -7.73 4.21 -2.47
N SER A 81 -8.83 4.20 -3.21
CA SER A 81 -8.95 4.98 -4.46
C SER A 81 -8.90 6.49 -4.23
N ASP A 82 -9.30 6.95 -3.05
CA ASP A 82 -9.19 8.36 -2.64
C ASP A 82 -8.52 8.40 -1.27
N PRO A 83 -7.20 8.29 -1.22
CA PRO A 83 -6.50 8.22 0.05
C PRO A 83 -6.62 9.49 0.90
N GLN A 84 -6.92 10.62 0.27
CA GLN A 84 -7.02 11.89 0.99
C GLN A 84 -8.28 11.98 1.87
N ARG A 85 -9.23 11.08 1.69
CA ARG A 85 -10.43 11.06 2.54
C ARG A 85 -10.14 10.57 3.96
N TYR A 86 -8.98 9.94 4.17
CA TYR A 86 -8.60 9.44 5.48
C TYR A 86 -7.70 10.44 6.18
N SER A 87 -7.99 10.70 7.46
CA SER A 87 -7.20 11.63 8.26
C SER A 87 -7.17 11.18 9.71
N GLY A 88 -6.22 11.74 10.45
CA GLY A 88 -6.06 11.42 11.85
C GLY A 88 -4.75 10.69 12.12
N SER A 89 -4.70 9.97 13.23
CA SER A 89 -3.53 9.20 13.60
C SER A 89 -3.37 7.95 12.72
N THR A 90 -2.23 7.30 12.83
CA THR A 90 -2.00 6.01 12.15
C THR A 90 -3.13 5.03 12.47
N SER A 91 -3.50 4.92 13.75
CA SER A 91 -4.56 4.03 14.20
C SER A 91 -5.93 4.42 13.65
N ASP A 92 -6.23 5.71 13.62
CA ASP A 92 -7.51 6.20 13.09
C ASP A 92 -7.66 5.84 11.61
N ILE A 93 -6.62 6.07 10.84
CA ILE A 93 -6.62 5.76 9.41
C ILE A 93 -6.70 4.25 9.20
N GLY A 94 -5.94 3.48 9.97
CA GLY A 94 -5.95 2.04 9.88
C GLY A 94 -7.33 1.45 10.17
N ASP A 95 -7.99 1.93 11.21
CA ASP A 95 -9.33 1.47 11.56
C ASP A 95 -10.36 1.83 10.48
N ALA A 96 -10.25 3.03 9.91
CA ALA A 96 -11.12 3.44 8.82
C ALA A 96 -10.90 2.59 7.56
N LEU A 97 -9.65 2.23 7.26
CA LEU A 97 -9.33 1.34 6.14
C LEU A 97 -9.90 -0.06 6.35
N VAL A 98 -9.78 -0.59 7.55
CA VAL A 98 -10.37 -1.91 7.87
C VAL A 98 -11.88 -1.89 7.64
N ALA A 99 -12.56 -0.86 8.08
CA ALA A 99 -13.99 -0.72 7.86
C ALA A 99 -14.34 -0.63 6.36
N ALA A 100 -13.55 0.12 5.59
CA ALA A 100 -13.79 0.29 4.16
C ALA A 100 -13.53 -1.01 3.38
N VAL A 101 -12.49 -1.74 3.72
CA VAL A 101 -12.15 -3.01 3.05
C VAL A 101 -13.20 -4.09 3.37
N SER A 102 -13.74 -4.05 4.58
CA SER A 102 -14.69 -5.06 5.05
C SER A 102 -16.14 -4.78 4.61
N ALA A 103 -16.38 -3.62 4.05
CA ALA A 103 -17.73 -3.20 3.66
C ALA A 103 -18.29 -3.96 2.45
#